data_5b77f3147be6b484a03523baa02cd019
#
_entry.id   5b77f3147be6b484a03523baa02cd019
#
_cell.length_a   1.000
_cell.length_b   1.000
_cell.length_c   1.000
_cell.angle_alpha   90.00
_cell.angle_beta   90.00
_cell.angle_gamma   90.00
#
_symmetry.space_group_name_H-M   'P 1'
#
loop_
_entity.id
_entity.type
_entity.pdbx_description
1 polymer ?
#
loop_
_entity_poly.entity_id
_entity_poly.type
_entity_poly.pdbx_seq_one_letter_code
_entity_poly.pdbx_strand_id
1 'polypeptide(L)'
;MITDIDAIKNVFEKIKQKKIDDAKKIINDKCPFKPIVKEKRKEFTEEDKTELLWRDGFIDRYSTTREKLIHPAVLRIFSECMPVEFPYDSHWNMEKTHIAYYQLYPSVDHVIPHDRGGTNEKDNLFCTSYLRNLAKSGYTLEELGWEVQPEGDHNEWDGMTKWFMEYVEENEMEQVSYIKKWYSAALKYCLD
;
A
#
# COMPACT_ATOMS: atom_id res chain seq x y z
N MET A 1 4.60 -2.15 -19.58
CA MET A 1 4.96 -2.55 -20.99
C MET A 1 5.19 -4.04 -21.01
N ILE A 2 4.30 -4.78 -21.65
CA ILE A 2 4.41 -6.25 -21.77
C ILE A 2 5.57 -6.57 -22.73
N THR A 3 6.43 -7.48 -22.33
CA THR A 3 7.54 -7.92 -23.16
C THR A 3 7.03 -8.60 -24.45
N ASP A 4 7.53 -8.17 -25.60
CA ASP A 4 7.17 -8.73 -26.90
C ASP A 4 7.67 -10.18 -27.01
N ILE A 5 6.76 -11.14 -26.92
CA ILE A 5 7.07 -12.57 -26.94
C ILE A 5 7.68 -13.01 -28.28
N ASP A 6 7.31 -12.37 -29.41
CA ASP A 6 7.84 -12.73 -30.70
C ASP A 6 9.28 -12.21 -30.87
N ALA A 7 9.60 -11.05 -30.25
CA ALA A 7 11.00 -10.63 -30.16
C ALA A 7 11.83 -11.64 -29.34
N ILE A 8 11.32 -12.15 -28.23
CA ILE A 8 12.01 -13.16 -27.42
C ILE A 8 12.22 -14.47 -28.21
N LYS A 9 11.21 -14.93 -28.96
CA LYS A 9 11.35 -16.10 -29.84
C LYS A 9 12.45 -15.89 -30.89
N ASN A 10 12.48 -14.71 -31.51
CA ASN A 10 13.52 -14.38 -32.51
C ASN A 10 14.93 -14.37 -31.87
N VAL A 11 15.06 -13.83 -30.66
CA VAL A 11 16.32 -13.87 -29.88
C VAL A 11 16.76 -15.32 -29.65
N PHE A 12 15.85 -16.20 -29.21
CA PHE A 12 16.13 -17.62 -29.02
C PHE A 12 16.69 -18.27 -30.27
N GLU A 13 16.05 -18.04 -31.43
CA GLU A 13 16.54 -18.61 -32.73
C GLU A 13 17.93 -18.08 -33.09
N LYS A 14 18.25 -16.81 -32.81
CA LYS A 14 19.60 -16.26 -33.02
C LYS A 14 20.65 -16.90 -32.11
N ILE A 15 20.30 -17.09 -30.84
CA ILE A 15 21.17 -17.75 -29.86
C ILE A 15 21.45 -19.19 -30.30
N LYS A 16 20.44 -19.94 -30.73
CA LYS A 16 20.56 -21.31 -31.27
C LYS A 16 21.49 -21.37 -32.45
N GLN A 17 21.46 -20.35 -33.33
CA GLN A 17 22.36 -20.20 -34.47
C GLN A 17 23.76 -19.66 -34.09
N LYS A 18 24.05 -19.44 -32.81
CA LYS A 18 25.29 -18.81 -32.28
C LYS A 18 25.51 -17.37 -32.77
N LYS A 19 24.44 -16.67 -33.20
CA LYS A 19 24.47 -15.28 -33.68
C LYS A 19 24.15 -14.31 -32.53
N ILE A 20 25.03 -14.25 -31.54
CA ILE A 20 24.81 -13.50 -30.31
C ILE A 20 24.64 -12.00 -30.55
N ASP A 21 25.38 -11.40 -31.46
CA ASP A 21 25.30 -9.97 -31.72
C ASP A 21 23.96 -9.58 -32.40
N ASP A 22 23.41 -10.45 -33.24
CA ASP A 22 22.07 -10.25 -33.79
C ASP A 22 21.01 -10.37 -32.69
N ALA A 23 21.15 -11.30 -31.74
CA ALA A 23 20.28 -11.43 -30.59
C ALA A 23 20.30 -10.17 -29.71
N LYS A 24 21.49 -9.62 -29.42
CA LYS A 24 21.64 -8.34 -28.67
C LYS A 24 20.94 -7.18 -29.37
N LYS A 25 21.04 -7.07 -30.69
CA LYS A 25 20.34 -6.02 -31.45
C LYS A 25 18.83 -6.13 -31.28
N ILE A 26 18.26 -7.33 -31.40
CA ILE A 26 16.83 -7.56 -31.24
C ILE A 26 16.38 -7.14 -29.83
N ILE A 27 17.12 -7.55 -28.78
CA ILE A 27 16.79 -7.15 -27.38
C ILE A 27 16.86 -5.64 -27.22
N ASN A 28 17.93 -5.00 -27.69
CA ASN A 28 18.08 -3.55 -27.53
C ASN A 28 17.01 -2.76 -28.28
N ASP A 29 16.53 -3.25 -29.41
CA ASP A 29 15.51 -2.57 -30.20
C ASP A 29 14.10 -2.81 -29.71
N LYS A 30 13.78 -4.02 -29.26
CA LYS A 30 12.40 -4.42 -28.92
C LYS A 30 12.11 -4.51 -27.43
N CYS A 31 13.10 -4.87 -26.63
CA CYS A 31 12.96 -5.08 -25.19
C CYS A 31 14.17 -4.51 -24.43
N PRO A 32 14.53 -3.22 -24.62
CA PRO A 32 15.75 -2.66 -24.04
C PRO A 32 15.69 -2.68 -22.51
N PHE A 33 16.77 -3.13 -21.89
CA PHE A 33 16.96 -2.93 -20.45
C PHE A 33 17.27 -1.45 -20.19
N LYS A 34 16.39 -0.80 -19.44
CA LYS A 34 16.57 0.58 -18.97
C LYS A 34 16.79 0.55 -17.46
N PRO A 35 17.99 0.86 -16.95
CA PRO A 35 18.19 0.98 -15.52
C PRO A 35 17.31 2.09 -14.95
N ILE A 36 16.65 1.83 -13.86
CA ILE A 36 15.79 2.79 -13.16
C ILE A 36 16.64 3.49 -12.11
N VAL A 37 16.67 4.82 -12.16
CA VAL A 37 17.24 5.63 -11.07
C VAL A 37 16.16 5.75 -10.02
N LYS A 38 16.42 5.18 -8.83
CA LYS A 38 15.49 5.21 -7.70
C LYS A 38 15.85 6.35 -6.76
N GLU A 39 14.85 7.04 -6.27
CA GLU A 39 14.98 7.85 -5.07
C GLU A 39 15.23 6.96 -3.84
N LYS A 40 15.70 7.56 -2.74
CA LYS A 40 15.71 6.82 -1.47
C LYS A 40 14.26 6.59 -1.01
N ARG A 41 13.90 5.34 -0.71
CA ARG A 41 12.58 5.02 -0.20
C ARG A 41 12.33 5.77 1.11
N LYS A 42 11.21 6.52 1.17
CA LYS A 42 10.78 7.22 2.37
C LYS A 42 10.13 6.21 3.33
N GLU A 43 10.52 6.29 4.60
CA GLU A 43 9.77 5.66 5.68
C GLU A 43 8.68 6.64 6.13
N PHE A 44 7.43 6.25 5.98
CA PHE A 44 6.29 7.08 6.38
C PHE A 44 6.05 6.93 7.88
N THR A 45 6.03 8.06 8.58
CA THR A 45 5.63 8.15 9.99
C THR A 45 4.13 7.90 10.13
N GLU A 46 3.64 7.68 11.35
CA GLU A 46 2.20 7.60 11.62
C GLU A 46 1.48 8.91 11.24
N GLU A 47 2.17 10.05 11.37
CA GLU A 47 1.66 11.36 10.94
C GLU A 47 1.51 11.45 9.42
N ASP A 48 2.57 11.09 8.64
CA ASP A 48 2.49 11.04 7.17
C ASP A 48 1.34 10.13 6.70
N LYS A 49 1.17 8.99 7.35
CA LYS A 49 0.10 8.03 7.01
C LYS A 49 -1.27 8.60 7.35
N THR A 50 -1.45 9.17 8.56
CA THR A 50 -2.74 9.74 8.98
C THR A 50 -3.20 10.82 8.02
N GLU A 51 -2.30 11.73 7.59
CA GLU A 51 -2.62 12.76 6.60
C GLU A 51 -3.16 12.17 5.29
N LEU A 52 -2.50 11.11 4.78
CA LEU A 52 -2.92 10.45 3.54
C LEU A 52 -4.23 9.68 3.71
N LEU A 53 -4.40 8.96 4.83
CA LEU A 53 -5.61 8.22 5.14
C LEU A 53 -6.81 9.15 5.29
N TRP A 54 -6.62 10.29 5.94
CA TRP A 54 -7.64 11.33 6.11
C TRP A 54 -8.04 11.94 4.78
N ARG A 55 -7.05 12.34 3.95
CA ARG A 55 -7.30 12.82 2.57
C ARG A 55 -8.13 11.83 1.75
N ASP A 56 -7.78 10.54 1.84
CA ASP A 56 -8.42 9.50 1.04
C ASP A 56 -9.74 8.97 1.65
N GLY A 57 -10.16 9.48 2.83
CA GLY A 57 -11.41 9.12 3.50
C GLY A 57 -11.48 7.66 3.93
N PHE A 58 -10.35 7.07 4.32
CA PHE A 58 -10.24 5.67 4.77
C PHE A 58 -10.94 4.67 3.84
N ILE A 59 -10.77 4.84 2.53
CA ILE A 59 -11.22 3.87 1.54
C ILE A 59 -10.04 3.26 0.79
N ASP A 60 -10.24 2.07 0.26
CA ASP A 60 -9.31 1.45 -0.67
C ASP A 60 -9.45 2.11 -2.04
N ARG A 61 -8.48 2.95 -2.43
CA ARG A 61 -8.47 3.76 -3.65
C ARG A 61 -8.29 2.92 -4.93
N TYR A 62 -7.95 1.64 -4.80
CA TYR A 62 -7.86 0.71 -5.93
C TYR A 62 -9.03 -0.26 -6.00
N SER A 63 -9.98 -0.16 -5.07
CA SER A 63 -11.19 -0.97 -5.06
C SER A 63 -12.33 -0.30 -5.81
N THR A 64 -12.88 -0.97 -6.82
CA THR A 64 -14.06 -0.50 -7.56
C THR A 64 -15.32 -0.42 -6.69
N THR A 65 -15.36 -1.19 -5.60
CA THR A 65 -16.43 -1.17 -4.60
C THR A 65 -16.16 -0.18 -3.47
N ARG A 66 -15.02 0.52 -3.51
CA ARG A 66 -14.63 1.52 -2.52
C ARG A 66 -14.71 0.98 -1.09
N GLU A 67 -14.06 -0.18 -0.88
CA GLU A 67 -14.04 -0.86 0.42
C GLU A 67 -13.52 0.06 1.51
N LYS A 68 -14.25 0.08 2.63
CA LYS A 68 -13.91 0.88 3.81
C LYS A 68 -12.76 0.24 4.57
N LEU A 69 -11.81 1.08 4.99
CA LEU A 69 -10.65 0.67 5.79
C LEU A 69 -10.80 1.20 7.21
N ILE A 70 -10.12 0.55 8.15
CA ILE A 70 -10.22 0.86 9.59
C ILE A 70 -8.88 1.46 10.04
N HIS A 71 -8.95 2.51 10.86
CA HIS A 71 -7.77 3.14 11.45
C HIS A 71 -6.85 2.10 12.10
N PRO A 72 -5.53 2.13 11.85
CA PRO A 72 -4.59 1.10 12.30
C PRO A 72 -4.63 0.79 13.79
N ALA A 73 -4.79 1.83 14.62
CA ALA A 73 -4.83 1.67 16.07
C ALA A 73 -6.12 0.99 16.58
N VAL A 74 -7.24 1.12 15.86
CA VAL A 74 -8.50 0.42 16.20
C VAL A 74 -8.31 -1.09 16.12
N LEU A 75 -7.71 -1.58 15.04
CA LEU A 75 -7.42 -3.01 14.91
C LEU A 75 -6.48 -3.49 16.02
N ARG A 76 -5.53 -2.63 16.42
CA ARG A 76 -4.63 -2.95 17.52
C ARG A 76 -5.33 -3.01 18.87
N ILE A 77 -6.25 -2.10 19.15
CA ILE A 77 -7.09 -2.13 20.36
C ILE A 77 -7.91 -3.44 20.40
N PHE A 78 -8.47 -3.88 19.27
CA PHE A 78 -9.19 -5.14 19.22
C PHE A 78 -8.31 -6.33 19.62
N SER A 79 -7.05 -6.35 19.16
CA SER A 79 -6.12 -7.41 19.56
C SER A 79 -5.71 -7.34 21.02
N GLU A 80 -5.59 -6.15 21.61
CA GLU A 80 -5.32 -6.00 23.06
C GLU A 80 -6.52 -6.47 23.90
N CYS A 81 -7.74 -6.18 23.46
CA CYS A 81 -8.96 -6.60 24.15
C CYS A 81 -9.33 -8.08 23.95
N MET A 82 -9.02 -8.63 22.79
CA MET A 82 -9.45 -9.99 22.37
C MET A 82 -8.28 -10.75 21.71
N PRO A 83 -7.19 -11.01 22.45
CA PRO A 83 -5.97 -11.57 21.84
C PRO A 83 -6.14 -12.98 21.29
N VAL A 84 -7.16 -13.73 21.68
CA VAL A 84 -7.45 -15.08 21.18
C VAL A 84 -8.35 -15.02 19.95
N GLU A 85 -9.40 -14.22 19.98
CA GLU A 85 -10.39 -14.10 18.91
C GLU A 85 -9.92 -13.17 17.79
N PHE A 86 -9.06 -12.17 18.12
CA PHE A 86 -8.51 -11.21 17.18
C PHE A 86 -6.99 -11.10 17.31
N PRO A 87 -6.25 -12.19 17.03
CA PRO A 87 -4.81 -12.25 17.25
C PRO A 87 -4.03 -11.34 16.30
N TYR A 88 -2.89 -10.83 16.79
CA TYR A 88 -1.94 -10.04 16.02
C TYR A 88 -0.51 -10.53 16.23
N ASP A 89 0.21 -10.72 15.14
CA ASP A 89 1.65 -10.99 15.13
C ASP A 89 2.43 -9.83 14.49
N SER A 90 3.47 -9.36 15.17
CA SER A 90 4.27 -8.19 14.72
C SER A 90 4.99 -8.41 13.39
N HIS A 91 5.20 -9.65 12.98
CA HIS A 91 5.78 -10.03 11.69
C HIS A 91 4.74 -10.30 10.61
N TRP A 92 3.47 -10.03 10.91
CA TRP A 92 2.36 -10.25 9.97
C TRP A 92 2.29 -11.68 9.44
N ASN A 93 2.52 -12.67 10.34
CA ASN A 93 2.34 -14.06 9.98
C ASN A 93 0.85 -14.39 9.86
N MET A 94 0.41 -14.84 8.68
CA MET A 94 -1.01 -15.14 8.41
C MET A 94 -1.60 -16.22 9.31
N GLU A 95 -0.78 -17.14 9.83
CA GLU A 95 -1.25 -18.16 10.76
C GLU A 95 -1.50 -17.63 12.18
N LYS A 96 -1.00 -16.43 12.49
CA LYS A 96 -1.02 -15.81 13.82
C LYS A 96 -1.66 -14.43 13.84
N THR A 97 -2.14 -13.95 12.71
CA THR A 97 -2.73 -12.60 12.57
C THR A 97 -4.12 -12.73 12.00
N HIS A 98 -5.11 -12.12 12.65
CA HIS A 98 -6.48 -12.13 12.17
C HIS A 98 -6.57 -11.53 10.77
N ILE A 99 -7.37 -12.15 9.89
CA ILE A 99 -7.47 -11.79 8.45
C ILE A 99 -7.87 -10.32 8.23
N ALA A 100 -8.62 -9.72 9.16
CA ALA A 100 -9.00 -8.31 9.09
C ALA A 100 -7.80 -7.36 8.99
N TYR A 101 -6.64 -7.72 9.54
CA TYR A 101 -5.42 -6.93 9.35
C TYR A 101 -4.97 -6.86 7.90
N TYR A 102 -5.21 -7.88 7.11
CA TYR A 102 -4.88 -7.88 5.69
C TYR A 102 -5.91 -7.13 4.86
N GLN A 103 -7.18 -7.25 5.22
CA GLN A 103 -8.30 -6.72 4.43
C GLN A 103 -8.65 -5.27 4.79
N LEU A 104 -8.59 -4.91 6.08
CA LEU A 104 -9.09 -3.64 6.59
C LEU A 104 -8.00 -2.67 7.05
N TYR A 105 -6.76 -3.15 7.22
CA TYR A 105 -5.64 -2.29 7.58
C TYR A 105 -5.22 -1.45 6.39
N PRO A 106 -5.21 -0.12 6.51
CA PRO A 106 -4.80 0.77 5.44
C PRO A 106 -3.29 0.77 5.26
N SER A 107 -2.87 0.71 4.03
CA SER A 107 -1.49 0.83 3.60
C SER A 107 -1.36 2.01 2.64
N VAL A 108 -0.28 2.76 2.75
CA VAL A 108 0.10 3.75 1.74
C VAL A 108 0.87 3.05 0.65
N ASP A 109 0.41 3.18 -0.58
CA ASP A 109 1.05 2.60 -1.76
C ASP A 109 1.44 3.66 -2.78
N HIS A 110 2.48 3.37 -3.55
CA HIS A 110 2.92 4.18 -4.68
C HIS A 110 2.18 3.73 -5.94
N VAL A 111 1.37 4.61 -6.57
CA VAL A 111 0.68 4.34 -7.85
C VAL A 111 1.67 3.86 -8.90
N ILE A 112 2.71 4.66 -9.14
CA ILE A 112 3.89 4.22 -9.87
C ILE A 112 4.85 3.61 -8.84
N PRO A 113 5.10 2.29 -8.88
CA PRO A 113 5.94 1.66 -7.89
C PRO A 113 7.31 2.31 -7.79
N HIS A 114 7.83 2.42 -6.56
CA HIS A 114 9.16 2.98 -6.31
C HIS A 114 10.24 2.27 -7.15
N ASP A 115 10.12 0.97 -7.34
CA ASP A 115 11.01 0.15 -8.16
C ASP A 115 10.85 0.38 -9.68
N ARG A 116 9.86 1.17 -10.08
CA ARG A 116 9.62 1.64 -11.44
C ARG A 116 9.89 3.14 -11.61
N GLY A 117 10.52 3.78 -10.63
CA GLY A 117 10.87 5.21 -10.65
C GLY A 117 9.77 6.12 -10.12
N GLY A 118 8.79 5.57 -9.38
CA GLY A 118 7.77 6.36 -8.69
C GLY A 118 8.37 7.21 -7.56
N THR A 119 7.88 8.44 -7.44
CA THR A 119 8.31 9.43 -6.45
C THR A 119 7.60 9.24 -5.11
N ASN A 120 8.13 9.89 -4.05
CA ASN A 120 7.47 9.96 -2.75
C ASN A 120 6.50 11.17 -2.62
N GLU A 121 6.16 11.81 -3.74
CA GLU A 121 5.21 12.91 -3.76
C GLU A 121 3.78 12.44 -3.49
N LYS A 122 2.98 13.32 -2.86
CA LYS A 122 1.62 12.97 -2.40
C LYS A 122 0.67 12.54 -3.52
N ASP A 123 0.88 13.01 -4.74
CA ASP A 123 0.09 12.64 -5.93
C ASP A 123 0.39 11.23 -6.44
N ASN A 124 1.53 10.65 -6.04
CA ASN A 124 1.88 9.25 -6.31
C ASN A 124 1.55 8.30 -5.13
N LEU A 125 0.97 8.80 -4.04
CA LEU A 125 0.72 8.03 -2.82
C LEU A 125 -0.78 7.94 -2.53
N PHE A 126 -1.31 6.72 -2.42
CA PHE A 126 -2.73 6.49 -2.15
C PHE A 126 -2.96 5.43 -1.09
N CYS A 127 -4.11 5.56 -0.41
CA CYS A 127 -4.58 4.60 0.55
C CYS A 127 -5.15 3.36 -0.15
N THR A 128 -4.76 2.18 0.29
CA THR A 128 -5.32 0.89 -0.14
C THR A 128 -5.25 -0.11 1.01
N SER A 129 -5.94 -1.24 0.91
CA SER A 129 -5.78 -2.30 1.90
C SER A 129 -4.38 -2.92 1.84
N TYR A 130 -3.89 -3.41 2.98
CA TYR A 130 -2.59 -4.10 3.02
C TYR A 130 -2.53 -5.29 2.06
N LEU A 131 -3.62 -6.06 1.98
CA LEU A 131 -3.71 -7.18 1.06
C LEU A 131 -3.59 -6.75 -0.41
N ARG A 132 -4.27 -5.68 -0.80
CA ARG A 132 -4.24 -5.17 -2.18
C ARG A 132 -2.89 -4.57 -2.52
N ASN A 133 -2.24 -3.89 -1.57
CA ASN A 133 -0.86 -3.42 -1.73
C ASN A 133 0.11 -4.58 -1.97
N LEU A 134 0.00 -5.67 -1.20
CA LEU A 134 0.79 -6.89 -1.43
C LEU A 134 0.53 -7.48 -2.83
N ALA A 135 -0.74 -7.56 -3.24
CA ALA A 135 -1.11 -8.09 -4.55
C ALA A 135 -0.59 -7.22 -5.70
N LYS A 136 -0.63 -5.89 -5.54
CA LYS A 136 -0.07 -4.95 -6.52
C LYS A 136 1.44 -5.08 -6.66
N SER A 137 2.16 -5.23 -5.54
CA SER A 137 3.62 -5.37 -5.55
C SER A 137 4.31 -4.30 -6.42
N GLY A 138 5.20 -4.70 -7.34
CA GLY A 138 5.90 -3.81 -8.29
C GLY A 138 5.17 -3.59 -9.62
N TYR A 139 3.89 -3.96 -9.72
CA TYR A 139 3.09 -3.71 -10.93
C TYR A 139 2.51 -2.30 -10.94
N THR A 140 2.37 -1.72 -12.14
CA THR A 140 1.59 -0.49 -12.32
C THR A 140 0.10 -0.81 -12.34
N LEU A 141 -0.75 0.19 -12.09
CA LEU A 141 -2.21 0.00 -12.16
C LEU A 141 -2.64 -0.41 -13.57
N GLU A 142 -2.02 0.16 -14.62
CA GLU A 142 -2.28 -0.21 -16.02
C GLU A 142 -2.02 -1.71 -16.28
N GLU A 143 -0.90 -2.24 -15.78
CA GLU A 143 -0.55 -3.66 -15.93
C GLU A 143 -1.55 -4.59 -15.24
N LEU A 144 -2.22 -4.11 -14.18
CA LEU A 144 -3.23 -4.86 -13.42
C LEU A 144 -4.66 -4.61 -13.93
N GLY A 145 -4.86 -3.65 -14.83
CA GLY A 145 -6.18 -3.19 -15.23
C GLY A 145 -6.95 -2.51 -14.09
N TRP A 146 -6.23 -1.89 -13.15
CA TRP A 146 -6.80 -1.16 -12.03
C TRP A 146 -6.78 0.33 -12.28
N GLU A 147 -7.67 1.05 -11.60
CA GLU A 147 -7.78 2.51 -11.66
C GLU A 147 -7.83 3.08 -10.24
N VAL A 148 -7.35 4.32 -10.09
CA VAL A 148 -7.51 5.06 -8.84
C VAL A 148 -8.95 5.56 -8.75
N GLN A 149 -9.66 5.13 -7.71
CA GLN A 149 -11.01 5.61 -7.41
C GLN A 149 -10.97 7.00 -6.77
N PRO A 150 -12.02 7.81 -6.83
CA PRO A 150 -12.11 9.08 -6.10
C PRO A 150 -11.95 8.88 -4.59
N GLU A 151 -11.47 9.90 -3.87
CA GLU A 151 -11.40 9.91 -2.41
C GLU A 151 -12.77 9.67 -1.76
N GLY A 152 -12.74 9.12 -0.54
CA GLY A 152 -13.90 9.00 0.32
C GLY A 152 -14.21 10.32 1.02
N ASP A 153 -15.39 10.38 1.63
CA ASP A 153 -15.77 11.46 2.54
C ASP A 153 -15.60 10.98 3.98
N HIS A 154 -14.67 11.60 4.72
CA HIS A 154 -14.44 11.26 6.13
C HIS A 154 -15.62 11.63 7.04
N ASN A 155 -16.58 12.46 6.58
CA ASN A 155 -17.84 12.68 7.29
C ASN A 155 -18.79 11.48 7.19
N GLU A 156 -18.70 10.70 6.11
CA GLU A 156 -19.46 9.45 5.96
C GLU A 156 -18.72 8.26 6.59
N TRP A 157 -17.39 8.27 6.52
CA TRP A 157 -16.55 7.22 7.07
C TRP A 157 -15.15 7.74 7.40
N ASP A 158 -14.81 7.76 8.67
CA ASP A 158 -13.54 8.26 9.21
C ASP A 158 -12.57 7.14 9.66
N GLY A 159 -12.81 5.91 9.23
CA GLY A 159 -12.02 4.76 9.67
C GLY A 159 -12.19 4.41 11.16
N MET A 160 -13.26 4.85 11.81
CA MET A 160 -13.47 4.78 13.26
C MET A 160 -12.50 5.68 14.07
N THR A 161 -11.95 6.72 13.46
CA THR A 161 -10.96 7.58 14.10
C THR A 161 -11.54 8.31 15.31
N LYS A 162 -12.78 8.83 15.25
CA LYS A 162 -13.46 9.47 16.38
C LYS A 162 -13.65 8.51 17.55
N TRP A 163 -14.15 7.31 17.27
CA TRP A 163 -14.27 6.25 18.27
C TRP A 163 -12.92 5.92 18.91
N PHE A 164 -11.87 5.83 18.09
CA PHE A 164 -10.51 5.55 18.55
C PHE A 164 -10.02 6.60 19.55
N MET A 165 -10.22 7.88 19.25
CA MET A 165 -9.78 8.99 20.10
C MET A 165 -10.52 8.98 21.43
N GLU A 166 -11.85 8.85 21.41
CA GLU A 166 -12.70 8.75 22.60
C GLU A 166 -12.29 7.55 23.48
N TYR A 167 -12.09 6.38 22.84
CA TYR A 167 -11.71 5.16 23.55
C TYR A 167 -10.35 5.27 24.24
N VAL A 168 -9.37 5.92 23.59
CA VAL A 168 -8.03 6.14 24.17
C VAL A 168 -8.09 7.04 25.41
N GLU A 169 -8.87 8.11 25.35
CA GLU A 169 -9.07 9.03 26.48
C GLU A 169 -9.78 8.36 27.66
N GLU A 170 -10.87 7.63 27.38
CA GLU A 170 -11.67 6.95 28.41
C GLU A 170 -10.93 5.81 29.12
N ASN A 171 -9.99 5.15 28.41
CA ASN A 171 -9.28 3.96 28.91
C ASN A 171 -7.79 4.20 29.20
N GLU A 172 -7.31 5.45 29.17
CA GLU A 172 -5.93 5.83 29.45
C GLU A 172 -4.89 5.06 28.63
N MET A 173 -5.23 4.73 27.37
CA MET A 173 -4.37 3.89 26.51
C MET A 173 -3.17 4.61 25.88
N GLU A 174 -2.96 5.86 26.16
CA GLU A 174 -1.77 6.64 25.74
C GLU A 174 -0.44 6.06 26.24
N GLN A 175 -0.48 5.15 27.20
CA GLN A 175 0.70 4.46 27.72
C GLN A 175 1.26 3.44 26.72
N VAL A 176 0.44 2.95 25.78
CA VAL A 176 0.86 2.00 24.74
C VAL A 176 1.53 2.77 23.60
N SER A 177 2.84 2.64 23.46
CA SER A 177 3.65 3.43 22.53
C SER A 177 3.11 3.47 21.09
N TYR A 178 2.60 2.36 20.57
CA TYR A 178 1.99 2.28 19.25
C TYR A 178 0.72 3.13 19.16
N ILE A 179 -0.18 2.99 20.14
CA ILE A 179 -1.45 3.73 20.21
C ILE A 179 -1.20 5.22 20.36
N LYS A 180 -0.26 5.60 21.23
CA LYS A 180 0.12 7.00 21.46
C LYS A 180 0.56 7.72 20.18
N LYS A 181 1.35 7.06 19.32
CA LYS A 181 1.80 7.68 18.07
C LYS A 181 0.64 7.98 17.13
N TRP A 182 -0.27 7.02 16.97
CA TRP A 182 -1.47 7.20 16.15
C TRP A 182 -2.44 8.21 16.73
N TYR A 183 -2.61 8.23 18.06
CA TYR A 183 -3.43 9.22 18.74
C TYR A 183 -2.88 10.65 18.55
N SER A 184 -1.58 10.84 18.73
CA SER A 184 -0.94 12.13 18.47
C SER A 184 -1.07 12.61 17.02
N ALA A 185 -1.02 11.68 16.07
CA ALA A 185 -1.23 12.00 14.67
C ALA A 185 -2.70 12.36 14.39
N ALA A 186 -3.66 11.62 14.96
CA ALA A 186 -5.08 11.90 14.82
C ALA A 186 -5.47 13.28 15.39
N LEU A 187 -4.95 13.66 16.55
CA LEU A 187 -5.14 14.99 17.14
C LEU A 187 -4.76 16.14 16.20
N LYS A 188 -3.78 15.91 15.33
CA LYS A 188 -3.30 16.95 14.41
C LYS A 188 -4.17 17.11 13.17
N TYR A 189 -4.77 16.03 12.66
CA TYR A 189 -5.42 16.00 11.35
C TYR A 189 -6.94 15.77 11.41
N CYS A 190 -7.47 15.29 12.51
CA CYS A 190 -8.83 14.76 12.58
C CYS A 190 -9.77 15.54 13.55
N LEU A 191 -9.38 16.74 13.99
CA LEU A 191 -10.17 17.55 14.94
C LEU A 191 -11.06 18.62 14.27
N ASP A 192 -11.00 18.75 12.95
CA ASP A 192 -11.88 19.59 12.14
C ASP A 192 -12.99 18.73 11.52
#